data_212e9d665e8cd3d737c42c329687b558
#
_entry.id   212e9d665e8cd3d737c42c329687b558
#
_cell.length_a   1.000
_cell.length_b   1.000
_cell.length_c   1.000
_cell.angle_alpha   90.00
_cell.angle_beta   90.00
_cell.angle_gamma   90.00
#
_symmetry.space_group_name_H-M   'P 1'
#
loop_
_entity.id
_entity.type
_entity.pdbx_description
1 polymer ?
#
loop_
_entity_poly.entity_id
_entity_poly.type
_entity_poly.pdbx_seq_one_letter_code
_entity_poly.pdbx_strand_id
1 'polypeptide(L)'
;MNPVLAQSSQPRGRSLWQDARARLLRNRAAVTAIALLSLISLLVIAAPWLSPHEFDAIDWDNISTPPSLANGHWFGTDAVGRDLFVRTLYGGRMSLMVGIIATGVSLLIGIAWGATAGYLGGRIDGIMMRIVDILYAMPFMFFVILLMVFFGRNIYLIFIAIGAINWLDMARIVRGQTLTLKNREFIEAAIACGVSTPRIILRHIVPNLAGVVAVYVTLTIPQVILVESFLSFLGLGVQEPDTSWGALVNEGAQDMESAPWSLLFPASFLATTLFCFNFIGDGLRDALDPRDR
;
A
#
# COMPACT_ATOMS: atom_id res chain seq x y z
N MET A 1 1.24 56.85 -34.92
CA MET A 1 1.35 55.37 -35.03
C MET A 1 1.57 54.84 -33.61
N ASN A 2 0.52 54.32 -32.98
CA ASN A 2 0.62 53.68 -31.67
C ASN A 2 1.01 52.22 -31.84
N PRO A 3 2.12 51.71 -31.22
CA PRO A 3 2.37 50.31 -31.14
C PRO A 3 1.44 49.73 -30.08
N VAL A 4 0.50 48.95 -30.54
CA VAL A 4 -0.36 48.08 -29.70
C VAL A 4 0.57 47.16 -28.89
N LEU A 5 0.69 47.39 -27.60
CA LEU A 5 1.32 46.47 -26.66
C LEU A 5 0.59 45.13 -26.73
N ALA A 6 1.18 44.16 -27.43
CA ALA A 6 0.77 42.78 -27.36
C ALA A 6 0.90 42.34 -25.90
N GLN A 7 -0.23 42.29 -25.20
CA GLN A 7 -0.29 41.61 -23.90
C GLN A 7 0.09 40.16 -24.11
N SER A 8 1.37 39.83 -23.85
CA SER A 8 1.81 38.46 -23.70
C SER A 8 0.97 37.88 -22.56
N SER A 9 0.02 37.02 -22.90
CA SER A 9 -0.72 36.23 -21.95
C SER A 9 0.30 35.40 -21.15
N GLN A 10 0.64 35.86 -19.95
CA GLN A 10 1.47 35.08 -19.03
C GLN A 10 0.77 33.73 -18.86
N PRO A 11 1.45 32.61 -19.10
CA PRO A 11 0.85 31.30 -18.88
C PRO A 11 0.46 31.24 -17.40
N ARG A 12 -0.82 31.00 -17.14
CA ARG A 12 -1.34 30.79 -15.78
C ARG A 12 -0.51 29.68 -15.15
N GLY A 13 0.22 30.00 -14.07
CA GLY A 13 1.01 29.03 -13.32
C GLY A 13 0.13 27.84 -12.91
N ARG A 14 0.38 26.68 -13.51
CA ARG A 14 -0.29 25.43 -13.13
C ARG A 14 0.27 24.97 -11.78
N SER A 15 -0.58 24.46 -10.91
CA SER A 15 -0.10 23.87 -9.66
C SER A 15 0.65 22.56 -9.95
N LEU A 16 1.63 22.22 -9.10
CA LEU A 16 2.41 20.98 -9.19
C LEU A 16 1.51 19.74 -9.36
N TRP A 17 0.42 19.69 -8.64
CA TRP A 17 -0.55 18.58 -8.68
C TRP A 17 -1.37 18.53 -9.97
N GLN A 18 -1.65 19.69 -10.59
CA GLN A 18 -2.34 19.73 -11.88
C GLN A 18 -1.45 19.18 -12.99
N ASP A 19 -0.17 19.54 -12.97
CA ASP A 19 0.80 19.02 -13.94
C ASP A 19 1.06 17.53 -13.73
N ALA A 20 1.24 17.08 -12.49
CA ALA A 20 1.40 15.67 -12.16
C ALA A 20 0.19 14.84 -12.62
N ARG A 21 -1.04 15.33 -12.35
CA ARG A 21 -2.27 14.66 -12.85
C ARG A 21 -2.31 14.58 -14.37
N ALA A 22 -1.97 15.66 -15.07
CA ALA A 22 -1.98 15.67 -16.53
C ALA A 22 -0.96 14.70 -17.13
N ARG A 23 0.22 14.56 -16.50
CA ARG A 23 1.27 13.60 -16.91
C ARG A 23 0.85 12.16 -16.60
N LEU A 24 0.35 11.90 -15.40
CA LEU A 24 -0.16 10.58 -15.00
C LEU A 24 -1.23 10.07 -15.96
N LEU A 25 -2.19 10.94 -16.35
CA LEU A 25 -3.25 10.59 -17.28
C LEU A 25 -2.76 10.36 -18.73
N ARG A 26 -1.55 10.80 -19.07
CA ARG A 26 -0.90 10.48 -20.35
C ARG A 26 -0.17 9.13 -20.35
N ASN A 27 0.18 8.63 -19.17
CA ASN A 27 0.82 7.32 -19.01
C ASN A 27 -0.24 6.22 -19.12
N ARG A 28 -0.30 5.55 -20.29
CA ARG A 28 -1.29 4.51 -20.57
C ARG A 28 -1.22 3.33 -19.60
N ALA A 29 0.00 2.93 -19.18
CA ALA A 29 0.19 1.83 -18.23
C ALA A 29 -0.39 2.19 -16.85
N ALA A 30 -0.13 3.39 -16.34
CA ALA A 30 -0.68 3.86 -15.09
C ALA A 30 -2.21 3.99 -15.15
N VAL A 31 -2.77 4.51 -16.25
CA VAL A 31 -4.23 4.65 -16.42
C VAL A 31 -4.92 3.29 -16.48
N THR A 32 -4.36 2.33 -17.25
CA THR A 32 -4.92 0.96 -17.27
C THR A 32 -4.82 0.27 -15.93
N ALA A 33 -3.71 0.45 -15.20
CA ALA A 33 -3.54 -0.07 -13.85
C ALA A 33 -4.53 0.53 -12.86
N ILE A 34 -4.78 1.85 -12.92
CA ILE A 34 -5.80 2.52 -12.09
C ILE A 34 -7.19 1.96 -12.40
N ALA A 35 -7.53 1.81 -13.68
CA ALA A 35 -8.84 1.28 -14.08
C ALA A 35 -9.03 -0.16 -13.60
N LEU A 36 -8.02 -1.01 -13.75
CA LEU A 36 -8.07 -2.41 -13.34
C LEU A 36 -8.10 -2.56 -11.82
N LEU A 37 -7.29 -1.80 -11.09
CA LEU A 37 -7.31 -1.79 -9.62
C LEU A 37 -8.66 -1.28 -9.08
N SER A 38 -9.22 -0.25 -9.73
CA SER A 38 -10.56 0.26 -9.39
C SER A 38 -11.62 -0.80 -9.62
N LEU A 39 -11.55 -1.54 -10.73
CA LEU A 39 -12.47 -2.65 -11.01
C LEU A 39 -12.35 -3.75 -9.95
N ILE A 40 -11.12 -4.19 -9.63
CA ILE A 40 -10.88 -5.19 -8.57
C ILE A 40 -11.44 -4.69 -7.23
N SER A 41 -11.17 -3.44 -6.87
CA SER A 41 -11.66 -2.86 -5.62
C SER A 41 -13.19 -2.80 -5.57
N LEU A 42 -13.84 -2.45 -6.68
CA LEU A 42 -15.30 -2.44 -6.78
C LEU A 42 -15.88 -3.86 -6.64
N LEU A 43 -15.29 -4.87 -7.29
CA LEU A 43 -15.69 -6.26 -7.16
C LEU A 43 -15.54 -6.75 -5.71
N VAL A 44 -14.42 -6.44 -5.06
CA VAL A 44 -14.15 -6.78 -3.66
C VAL A 44 -15.17 -6.14 -2.69
N ILE A 45 -15.54 -4.88 -2.93
CA ILE A 45 -16.54 -4.18 -2.12
C ILE A 45 -17.94 -4.78 -2.39
N ALA A 46 -18.25 -5.08 -3.65
CA ALA A 46 -19.53 -5.60 -4.08
C ALA A 46 -19.70 -7.11 -3.80
N ALA A 47 -18.67 -7.80 -3.29
CA ALA A 47 -18.69 -9.24 -3.04
C ALA A 47 -19.98 -9.79 -2.39
N PRO A 48 -20.54 -9.13 -1.35
CA PRO A 48 -21.76 -9.63 -0.70
C PRO A 48 -23.00 -9.64 -1.60
N TRP A 49 -22.99 -8.87 -2.70
CA TRP A 49 -24.13 -8.75 -3.62
C TRP A 49 -23.91 -9.48 -4.95
N LEU A 50 -22.67 -9.95 -5.21
CA LEU A 50 -22.32 -10.58 -6.48
C LEU A 50 -22.53 -12.09 -6.50
N SER A 51 -22.51 -12.75 -5.34
CA SER A 51 -22.70 -14.20 -5.22
C SER A 51 -23.88 -14.51 -4.31
N PRO A 52 -24.69 -15.53 -4.64
CA PRO A 52 -25.71 -16.06 -3.73
C PRO A 52 -25.10 -16.90 -2.60
N HIS A 53 -23.83 -17.29 -2.71
CA HIS A 53 -23.14 -18.12 -1.73
C HIS A 53 -22.47 -17.24 -0.65
N GLU A 54 -22.57 -17.66 0.61
CA GLU A 54 -21.78 -17.07 1.69
C GLU A 54 -20.33 -17.54 1.60
N PHE A 55 -19.38 -16.72 2.05
CA PHE A 55 -17.95 -16.98 1.85
C PHE A 55 -17.40 -18.16 2.69
N ASP A 56 -18.10 -18.55 3.76
CA ASP A 56 -17.80 -19.66 4.67
C ASP A 56 -18.79 -20.83 4.56
N ALA A 57 -19.83 -20.70 3.73
CA ALA A 57 -20.81 -21.78 3.50
C ALA A 57 -20.16 -22.96 2.80
N ILE A 58 -20.41 -24.16 3.32
CA ILE A 58 -19.91 -25.43 2.80
C ILE A 58 -21.00 -26.09 1.97
N ASP A 59 -20.70 -26.41 0.72
CA ASP A 59 -21.54 -27.23 -0.15
C ASP A 59 -20.93 -28.64 -0.28
N TRP A 60 -21.47 -29.56 0.50
CA TRP A 60 -20.99 -30.92 0.56
C TRP A 60 -21.19 -31.72 -0.74
N ASP A 61 -22.11 -31.29 -1.60
CA ASP A 61 -22.41 -31.94 -2.88
C ASP A 61 -21.43 -31.48 -3.99
N ASN A 62 -20.72 -30.35 -3.77
CA ASN A 62 -19.85 -29.72 -4.74
C ASN A 62 -18.42 -29.54 -4.21
N ILE A 63 -17.84 -30.57 -3.58
CA ILE A 63 -16.44 -30.55 -3.12
C ILE A 63 -15.50 -30.64 -4.33
N SER A 64 -14.47 -29.76 -4.37
CA SER A 64 -13.47 -29.71 -5.46
C SER A 64 -14.09 -29.71 -6.86
N THR A 65 -15.22 -29.03 -7.02
CA THR A 65 -15.92 -28.96 -8.31
C THR A 65 -15.29 -27.87 -9.19
N PRO A 66 -15.02 -28.19 -10.48
CA PRO A 66 -14.40 -27.22 -11.39
C PRO A 66 -15.32 -26.01 -11.67
N PRO A 67 -14.76 -24.89 -12.15
CA PRO A 67 -15.51 -23.70 -12.52
C PRO A 67 -16.69 -24.00 -13.43
N SER A 68 -17.89 -23.56 -13.03
CA SER A 68 -19.11 -23.80 -13.78
C SER A 68 -20.11 -22.65 -13.62
N LEU A 69 -20.68 -22.23 -14.75
CA LEU A 69 -21.78 -21.26 -14.74
C LEU A 69 -23.13 -21.90 -14.41
N ALA A 70 -23.25 -23.22 -14.61
CA ALA A 70 -24.51 -23.93 -14.44
C ALA A 70 -24.90 -24.15 -12.98
N ASN A 71 -23.92 -24.39 -12.10
CA ASN A 71 -24.11 -24.57 -10.67
C ASN A 71 -23.86 -23.31 -9.82
N GLY A 72 -23.54 -22.18 -10.47
CA GLY A 72 -23.27 -20.90 -9.80
C GLY A 72 -21.89 -20.75 -9.19
N HIS A 73 -21.03 -21.78 -9.23
CA HIS A 73 -19.65 -21.74 -8.75
C HIS A 73 -18.69 -21.27 -9.87
N TRP A 74 -18.63 -19.96 -10.09
CA TRP A 74 -17.94 -19.38 -11.24
C TRP A 74 -16.44 -19.66 -11.25
N PHE A 75 -15.80 -19.73 -10.09
CA PHE A 75 -14.38 -20.10 -9.94
C PHE A 75 -14.21 -21.53 -9.43
N GLY A 76 -15.31 -22.31 -9.35
CA GLY A 76 -15.33 -23.61 -8.72
C GLY A 76 -15.39 -23.55 -7.20
N THR A 77 -15.14 -24.68 -6.57
CA THR A 77 -15.12 -24.83 -5.12
C THR A 77 -13.77 -25.31 -4.62
N ASP A 78 -13.48 -25.08 -3.34
CA ASP A 78 -12.27 -25.59 -2.68
C ASP A 78 -12.44 -27.04 -2.20
N ALA A 79 -11.40 -27.57 -1.51
CA ALA A 79 -11.37 -28.93 -0.99
C ALA A 79 -12.44 -29.23 0.09
N VAL A 80 -13.10 -28.23 0.61
CA VAL A 80 -14.21 -28.37 1.59
C VAL A 80 -15.57 -27.95 1.01
N GLY A 81 -15.65 -27.60 -0.28
CA GLY A 81 -16.89 -27.23 -0.95
C GLY A 81 -17.29 -25.77 -0.82
N ARG A 82 -16.39 -24.86 -0.41
CA ARG A 82 -16.68 -23.43 -0.32
C ARG A 82 -16.51 -22.76 -1.69
N ASP A 83 -17.35 -21.78 -2.01
CA ASP A 83 -17.28 -21.05 -3.28
C ASP A 83 -16.03 -20.18 -3.40
N LEU A 84 -15.20 -20.45 -4.42
CA LEU A 84 -13.93 -19.75 -4.62
C LEU A 84 -14.07 -18.34 -5.17
N PHE A 85 -15.16 -18.04 -5.90
CA PHE A 85 -15.38 -16.68 -6.40
C PHE A 85 -15.59 -15.71 -5.23
N VAL A 86 -16.54 -16.03 -4.36
CA VAL A 86 -16.83 -15.18 -3.20
C VAL A 86 -15.64 -15.13 -2.23
N ARG A 87 -14.99 -16.28 -1.96
CA ARG A 87 -13.78 -16.32 -1.13
C ARG A 87 -12.62 -15.48 -1.69
N THR A 88 -12.41 -15.49 -3.01
CA THR A 88 -11.39 -14.67 -3.66
C THR A 88 -11.67 -13.18 -3.48
N LEU A 89 -12.94 -12.76 -3.57
CA LEU A 89 -13.31 -11.37 -3.34
C LEU A 89 -13.19 -10.97 -1.87
N TYR A 90 -13.65 -11.80 -0.92
CA TYR A 90 -13.47 -11.56 0.51
C TYR A 90 -12.01 -11.55 0.93
N GLY A 91 -11.21 -12.49 0.41
CA GLY A 91 -9.76 -12.49 0.61
C GLY A 91 -9.10 -11.21 0.09
N GLY A 92 -9.57 -10.70 -1.05
CA GLY A 92 -9.15 -9.41 -1.58
C GLY A 92 -9.46 -8.24 -0.66
N ARG A 93 -10.62 -8.25 -0.02
CA ARG A 93 -11.00 -7.23 0.97
C ARG A 93 -9.99 -7.19 2.13
N MET A 94 -9.62 -8.38 2.64
CA MET A 94 -8.64 -8.51 3.71
C MET A 94 -7.25 -8.04 3.27
N SER A 95 -6.72 -8.55 2.16
CA SER A 95 -5.38 -8.19 1.67
C SER A 95 -5.26 -6.70 1.37
N LEU A 96 -6.27 -6.07 0.73
CA LEU A 96 -6.28 -4.63 0.49
C LEU A 96 -6.37 -3.82 1.78
N MET A 97 -7.18 -4.26 2.75
CA MET A 97 -7.31 -3.60 4.05
C MET A 97 -5.98 -3.63 4.82
N VAL A 98 -5.30 -4.78 4.86
CA VAL A 98 -3.94 -4.89 5.44
C VAL A 98 -2.99 -3.92 4.76
N GLY A 99 -2.95 -3.94 3.43
CA GLY A 99 -2.10 -3.07 2.62
C GLY A 99 -2.27 -1.59 2.97
N ILE A 100 -3.51 -1.12 3.03
CA ILE A 100 -3.84 0.27 3.29
C ILE A 100 -3.57 0.66 4.75
N ILE A 101 -4.05 -0.15 5.71
CA ILE A 101 -3.93 0.19 7.15
C ILE A 101 -2.47 0.15 7.59
N ALA A 102 -1.73 -0.92 7.28
CA ALA A 102 -0.34 -1.02 7.70
C ALA A 102 0.55 0.04 7.03
N THR A 103 0.29 0.37 5.75
CA THR A 103 0.96 1.49 5.09
C THR A 103 0.60 2.82 5.73
N GLY A 104 -0.66 3.03 6.11
CA GLY A 104 -1.10 4.24 6.83
C GLY A 104 -0.39 4.42 8.18
N VAL A 105 -0.27 3.36 8.97
CA VAL A 105 0.47 3.35 10.24
C VAL A 105 1.95 3.66 10.00
N SER A 106 2.57 2.97 9.03
CA SER A 106 3.95 3.20 8.62
C SER A 106 4.21 4.65 8.20
N LEU A 107 3.28 5.21 7.44
CA LEU A 107 3.32 6.60 6.97
C LEU A 107 3.30 7.59 8.14
N LEU A 108 2.36 7.45 9.06
CA LEU A 108 2.21 8.35 10.20
C LEU A 108 3.46 8.35 11.10
N ILE A 109 3.93 7.16 11.47
CA ILE A 109 5.11 7.01 12.32
C ILE A 109 6.37 7.50 11.58
N GLY A 110 6.55 7.06 10.32
CA GLY A 110 7.74 7.38 9.53
C GLY A 110 7.87 8.88 9.24
N ILE A 111 6.77 9.57 8.91
CA ILE A 111 6.78 11.02 8.72
C ILE A 111 7.11 11.73 10.04
N ALA A 112 6.43 11.39 11.14
CA ALA A 112 6.66 12.04 12.42
C ALA A 112 8.12 11.85 12.88
N TRP A 113 8.63 10.63 12.78
CA TRP A 113 10.01 10.31 13.16
C TRP A 113 11.04 10.94 12.25
N GLY A 114 10.92 10.72 10.94
CA GLY A 114 11.88 11.20 9.95
C GLY A 114 11.94 12.72 9.85
N ALA A 115 10.78 13.41 9.87
CA ALA A 115 10.74 14.86 9.82
C ALA A 115 11.33 15.49 11.10
N THR A 116 11.06 14.90 12.26
CA THR A 116 11.61 15.38 13.53
C THR A 116 13.13 15.16 13.57
N ALA A 117 13.62 13.97 13.25
CA ALA A 117 15.03 13.65 13.21
C ALA A 117 15.80 14.58 12.23
N GLY A 118 15.30 14.68 10.98
CA GLY A 118 15.93 15.50 9.94
C GLY A 118 15.94 17.00 10.28
N TYR A 119 14.85 17.52 10.86
CA TYR A 119 14.77 18.94 11.20
C TYR A 119 15.65 19.31 12.39
N LEU A 120 15.56 18.60 13.52
CA LEU A 120 16.33 18.87 14.73
C LEU A 120 17.84 18.63 14.50
N GLY A 121 18.19 17.57 13.80
CA GLY A 121 19.59 17.28 13.50
C GLY A 121 20.45 16.92 14.71
N GLY A 122 21.77 16.95 14.54
CA GLY A 122 22.73 16.79 15.61
C GLY A 122 22.59 15.48 16.40
N ARG A 123 22.67 15.56 17.73
CA ARG A 123 22.59 14.39 18.63
C ARG A 123 21.22 13.73 18.62
N ILE A 124 20.14 14.51 18.48
CA ILE A 124 18.76 13.99 18.44
C ILE A 124 18.57 13.12 17.20
N ASP A 125 18.96 13.60 16.04
CA ASP A 125 18.96 12.83 14.80
C ASP A 125 19.78 11.54 14.96
N GLY A 126 21.00 11.63 15.50
CA GLY A 126 21.86 10.47 15.74
C GLY A 126 21.22 9.41 16.64
N ILE A 127 20.55 9.79 17.73
CA ILE A 127 19.86 8.86 18.63
C ILE A 127 18.64 8.25 17.93
N MET A 128 17.78 9.08 17.29
CA MET A 128 16.58 8.63 16.61
C MET A 128 16.91 7.65 15.49
N MET A 129 17.93 7.93 14.69
CA MET A 129 18.35 7.02 13.61
C MET A 129 19.06 5.77 14.12
N ARG A 130 19.75 5.83 15.26
CA ARG A 130 20.31 4.64 15.89
C ARG A 130 19.22 3.64 16.32
N ILE A 131 18.08 4.13 16.83
CA ILE A 131 16.92 3.29 17.11
C ILE A 131 16.41 2.62 15.84
N VAL A 132 16.27 3.38 14.75
CA VAL A 132 15.86 2.83 13.44
C VAL A 132 16.85 1.75 12.99
N ASP A 133 18.16 1.98 13.12
CA ASP A 133 19.18 1.03 12.69
C ASP A 133 19.18 -0.26 13.52
N ILE A 134 18.96 -0.16 14.83
CA ILE A 134 18.83 -1.33 15.73
C ILE A 134 17.60 -2.16 15.36
N LEU A 135 16.45 -1.52 15.16
CA LEU A 135 15.22 -2.21 14.76
C LEU A 135 15.36 -2.85 13.36
N TYR A 136 16.03 -2.17 12.45
CA TYR A 136 16.27 -2.69 11.10
C TYR A 136 17.22 -3.89 11.06
N ALA A 137 18.12 -4.00 12.03
CA ALA A 137 19.04 -5.14 12.15
C ALA A 137 18.34 -6.41 12.67
N MET A 138 17.13 -6.28 13.24
CA MET A 138 16.36 -7.44 13.71
C MET A 138 15.73 -8.19 12.53
N PRO A 139 15.84 -9.54 12.47
CA PRO A 139 15.14 -10.29 11.43
C PRO A 139 13.62 -10.11 11.56
N PHE A 140 13.01 -9.51 10.54
CA PHE A 140 11.58 -9.19 10.50
C PHE A 140 10.68 -10.37 10.89
N MET A 141 10.89 -11.51 10.27
CA MET A 141 10.08 -12.71 10.51
C MET A 141 10.15 -13.17 11.96
N PHE A 142 11.33 -13.04 12.58
CA PHE A 142 11.49 -13.40 13.98
C PHE A 142 10.66 -12.50 14.92
N PHE A 143 10.62 -11.21 14.62
CA PHE A 143 9.80 -10.25 15.37
C PHE A 143 8.29 -10.55 15.23
N VAL A 144 7.82 -10.86 14.02
CA VAL A 144 6.41 -11.24 13.78
C VAL A 144 6.04 -12.53 14.52
N ILE A 145 6.90 -13.54 14.44
CA ILE A 145 6.68 -14.83 15.13
C ILE A 145 6.61 -14.61 16.66
N LEU A 146 7.54 -13.83 17.22
CA LEU A 146 7.51 -13.50 18.64
C LEU A 146 6.21 -12.79 19.05
N LEU A 147 5.78 -11.79 18.27
CA LEU A 147 4.52 -11.09 18.52
C LEU A 147 3.33 -12.05 18.54
N MET A 148 3.26 -12.99 17.58
CA MET A 148 2.18 -13.96 17.51
C MET A 148 2.23 -15.01 18.63
N VAL A 149 3.41 -15.40 19.06
CA VAL A 149 3.58 -16.36 20.18
C VAL A 149 3.14 -15.73 21.49
N PHE A 150 3.49 -14.46 21.76
CA PHE A 150 3.18 -13.80 23.03
C PHE A 150 1.75 -13.25 23.09
N PHE A 151 1.20 -12.74 22.00
CA PHE A 151 -0.08 -12.04 21.99
C PHE A 151 -1.21 -12.83 21.29
N GLY A 152 -0.89 -14.01 20.75
CA GLY A 152 -1.85 -14.84 20.00
C GLY A 152 -1.99 -14.41 18.53
N ARG A 153 -2.74 -15.24 17.77
CA ARG A 153 -2.99 -15.02 16.34
C ARG A 153 -4.21 -14.11 16.17
N ASN A 154 -3.96 -12.81 16.10
CA ASN A 154 -5.02 -11.83 15.89
C ASN A 154 -4.67 -10.97 14.67
N ILE A 155 -5.65 -10.73 13.82
CA ILE A 155 -5.47 -9.94 12.59
C ILE A 155 -4.97 -8.52 12.85
N TYR A 156 -5.40 -7.89 13.95
CA TYR A 156 -4.93 -6.55 14.34
C TYR A 156 -3.44 -6.54 14.68
N LEU A 157 -2.93 -7.64 15.25
CA LEU A 157 -1.50 -7.78 15.53
C LEU A 157 -0.67 -7.90 14.26
N ILE A 158 -1.21 -8.53 13.21
CA ILE A 158 -0.57 -8.59 11.89
C ILE A 158 -0.43 -7.18 11.32
N PHE A 159 -1.48 -6.37 11.38
CA PHE A 159 -1.44 -4.98 10.91
C PHE A 159 -0.40 -4.15 11.65
N ILE A 160 -0.37 -4.29 12.99
CA ILE A 160 0.59 -3.60 13.84
C ILE A 160 2.02 -4.09 13.55
N ALA A 161 2.23 -5.40 13.45
CA ALA A 161 3.55 -5.98 13.20
C ALA A 161 4.13 -5.52 11.85
N ILE A 162 3.34 -5.59 10.78
CA ILE A 162 3.77 -5.15 9.45
C ILE A 162 3.98 -3.63 9.42
N GLY A 163 3.06 -2.87 10.02
CA GLY A 163 3.18 -1.42 10.12
C GLY A 163 4.37 -0.96 10.96
N ALA A 164 4.65 -1.69 12.06
CA ALA A 164 5.76 -1.41 12.98
C ALA A 164 7.16 -1.62 12.39
N ILE A 165 7.26 -2.13 11.18
CA ILE A 165 8.56 -2.34 10.50
C ILE A 165 8.68 -1.48 9.25
N ASN A 166 7.64 -1.38 8.46
CA ASN A 166 7.69 -0.57 7.23
C ASN A 166 7.88 0.93 7.48
N TRP A 167 7.62 1.45 8.69
CA TRP A 167 7.89 2.84 9.04
C TRP A 167 9.38 3.20 9.06
N LEU A 168 10.26 2.21 9.21
CA LEU A 168 11.71 2.43 9.28
C LEU A 168 12.25 3.01 7.97
N ASP A 169 11.84 2.45 6.83
CA ASP A 169 12.22 2.96 5.51
C ASP A 169 11.61 4.33 5.25
N MET A 170 10.33 4.52 5.59
CA MET A 170 9.67 5.82 5.49
C MET A 170 10.40 6.88 6.32
N ALA A 171 10.82 6.56 7.55
CA ALA A 171 11.56 7.50 8.39
C ALA A 171 12.88 7.92 7.77
N ARG A 172 13.64 7.00 7.16
CA ARG A 172 14.90 7.29 6.47
C ARG A 172 14.69 8.21 5.27
N ILE A 173 13.68 7.92 4.44
CA ILE A 173 13.37 8.72 3.26
C ILE A 173 12.91 10.12 3.65
N VAL A 174 11.98 10.22 4.60
CA VAL A 174 11.46 11.50 5.10
C VAL A 174 12.57 12.32 5.75
N ARG A 175 13.45 11.69 6.54
CA ARG A 175 14.63 12.37 7.10
C ARG A 175 15.53 12.95 6.01
N GLY A 176 15.86 12.16 4.98
CA GLY A 176 16.71 12.62 3.87
C GLY A 176 16.12 13.85 3.16
N GLN A 177 14.83 13.81 2.87
CA GLN A 177 14.12 14.94 2.26
C GLN A 177 14.04 16.15 3.20
N THR A 178 13.81 15.93 4.49
CA THR A 178 13.76 17.01 5.50
C THR A 178 15.10 17.71 5.63
N LEU A 179 16.22 16.99 5.58
CA LEU A 179 17.57 17.58 5.58
C LEU A 179 17.79 18.53 4.39
N THR A 180 17.21 18.20 3.23
CA THR A 180 17.26 19.08 2.05
C THR A 180 16.35 20.29 2.19
N LEU A 181 15.11 20.08 2.70
CA LEU A 181 14.12 21.14 2.83
C LEU A 181 14.47 22.17 3.91
N LYS A 182 15.07 21.75 5.02
CA LYS A 182 15.37 22.65 6.14
C LYS A 182 16.31 23.80 5.80
N ASN A 183 17.12 23.64 4.75
CA ASN A 183 18.07 24.65 4.27
C ASN A 183 17.48 25.52 3.14
N ARG A 184 16.16 25.51 2.94
CA ARG A 184 15.49 26.33 1.93
C ARG A 184 15.13 27.69 2.50
N GLU A 185 15.19 28.73 1.67
CA GLU A 185 14.95 30.14 2.03
C GLU A 185 13.60 30.38 2.74
N PHE A 186 12.55 29.64 2.35
CA PHE A 186 11.24 29.79 3.00
C PHE A 186 11.20 29.25 4.44
N ILE A 187 12.09 28.30 4.78
CA ILE A 187 12.26 27.83 6.16
C ILE A 187 13.06 28.83 6.98
N GLU A 188 14.11 29.41 6.41
CA GLU A 188 14.88 30.49 7.05
C GLU A 188 14.01 31.70 7.33
N ALA A 189 13.17 32.10 6.37
CA ALA A 189 12.19 33.16 6.55
C ALA A 189 11.18 32.83 7.69
N ALA A 190 10.68 31.61 7.77
CA ALA A 190 9.78 31.19 8.84
C ALA A 190 10.45 31.25 10.22
N ILE A 191 11.75 30.89 10.31
CA ILE A 191 12.55 30.99 11.54
C ILE A 191 12.72 32.48 11.92
N ALA A 192 13.07 33.33 10.97
CA ALA A 192 13.22 34.76 11.19
C ALA A 192 11.93 35.43 11.66
N CYS A 193 10.77 34.94 11.20
CA CYS A 193 9.46 35.36 11.68
C CYS A 193 9.05 34.77 13.05
N GLY A 194 9.93 34.02 13.72
CA GLY A 194 9.68 33.46 15.06
C GLY A 194 8.72 32.27 15.08
N VAL A 195 8.53 31.57 13.96
CA VAL A 195 7.66 30.37 13.91
C VAL A 195 8.31 29.24 14.72
N SER A 196 7.53 28.63 15.62
CA SER A 196 8.02 27.54 16.47
C SER A 196 8.33 26.26 15.69
N THR A 197 9.34 25.49 16.13
CA THR A 197 9.80 24.24 15.52
C THR A 197 8.66 23.26 15.16
N PRO A 198 7.71 22.91 16.04
CA PRO A 198 6.62 21.99 15.66
C PRO A 198 5.76 22.56 14.52
N ARG A 199 5.55 23.88 14.51
CA ARG A 199 4.76 24.53 13.45
C ARG A 199 5.51 24.55 12.11
N ILE A 200 6.83 24.72 12.14
CA ILE A 200 7.67 24.61 10.93
C ILE A 200 7.57 23.19 10.37
N ILE A 201 7.73 22.16 11.20
CA ILE A 201 7.63 20.75 10.76
C ILE A 201 6.25 20.50 10.14
N LEU A 202 5.16 20.80 10.85
CA LEU A 202 3.81 20.45 10.43
C LEU A 202 3.28 21.30 9.27
N ARG A 203 3.62 22.59 9.19
CA ARG A 203 3.07 23.53 8.19
C ARG A 203 3.98 23.77 6.99
N HIS A 204 5.28 23.58 7.15
CA HIS A 204 6.24 23.90 6.09
C HIS A 204 6.96 22.66 5.57
N ILE A 205 7.39 21.73 6.42
CA ILE A 205 8.12 20.54 5.99
C ILE A 205 7.17 19.47 5.48
N VAL A 206 6.26 18.97 6.33
CA VAL A 206 5.37 17.83 6.00
C VAL A 206 4.57 18.06 4.71
N PRO A 207 3.95 19.24 4.46
CA PRO A 207 3.24 19.45 3.20
C PRO A 207 4.16 19.41 1.96
N ASN A 208 5.41 19.84 2.09
CA ASN A 208 6.39 19.80 1.01
C ASN A 208 6.98 18.41 0.74
N LEU A 209 6.77 17.46 1.66
CA LEU A 209 7.11 16.05 1.48
C LEU A 209 6.02 15.28 0.72
N ALA A 210 4.82 15.84 0.57
CA ALA A 210 3.64 15.14 0.08
C ALA A 210 3.86 14.41 -1.26
N GLY A 211 4.62 14.99 -2.18
CA GLY A 211 4.94 14.36 -3.47
C GLY A 211 5.76 13.07 -3.31
N VAL A 212 6.86 13.14 -2.56
CA VAL A 212 7.72 11.97 -2.32
C VAL A 212 6.99 10.90 -1.51
N VAL A 213 6.23 11.34 -0.51
CA VAL A 213 5.42 10.46 0.34
C VAL A 213 4.36 9.73 -0.47
N ALA A 214 3.65 10.42 -1.39
CA ALA A 214 2.64 9.81 -2.24
C ALA A 214 3.22 8.69 -3.11
N VAL A 215 4.38 8.92 -3.73
CA VAL A 215 5.09 7.88 -4.49
C VAL A 215 5.47 6.70 -3.60
N TYR A 216 6.02 6.98 -2.43
CA TYR A 216 6.45 5.91 -1.52
C TYR A 216 5.29 5.07 -1.02
N VAL A 217 4.16 5.69 -0.69
CA VAL A 217 2.93 4.98 -0.28
C VAL A 217 2.46 4.00 -1.35
N THR A 218 2.42 4.41 -2.62
CA THR A 218 1.98 3.53 -3.71
C THR A 218 2.90 2.33 -3.92
N LEU A 219 4.20 2.46 -3.61
CA LEU A 219 5.17 1.37 -3.69
C LEU A 219 5.18 0.50 -2.41
N THR A 220 4.79 1.05 -1.27
CA THR A 220 4.75 0.31 0.01
C THR A 220 3.54 -0.61 0.11
N ILE A 221 2.37 -0.19 -0.41
CA ILE A 221 1.15 -1.02 -0.36
C ILE A 221 1.37 -2.43 -0.94
N PRO A 222 1.90 -2.61 -2.16
CA PRO A 222 2.13 -3.94 -2.72
C PRO A 222 3.16 -4.74 -1.91
N GLN A 223 4.18 -4.10 -1.34
CA GLN A 223 5.15 -4.77 -0.47
C GLN A 223 4.48 -5.31 0.80
N VAL A 224 3.61 -4.51 1.42
CA VAL A 224 2.84 -4.92 2.60
C VAL A 224 1.90 -6.09 2.27
N ILE A 225 1.18 -6.04 1.14
CA ILE A 225 0.30 -7.13 0.69
C ILE A 225 1.12 -8.40 0.45
N LEU A 226 2.31 -8.29 -0.16
CA LEU A 226 3.19 -9.43 -0.40
C LEU A 226 3.69 -10.05 0.91
N VAL A 227 4.06 -9.21 1.90
CA VAL A 227 4.49 -9.66 3.22
C VAL A 227 3.34 -10.35 3.96
N GLU A 228 2.13 -9.78 3.94
CA GLU A 228 0.93 -10.41 4.49
C GLU A 228 0.68 -11.76 3.83
N SER A 229 0.71 -11.81 2.50
CA SER A 229 0.50 -13.05 1.74
C SER A 229 1.53 -14.11 2.08
N PHE A 230 2.77 -13.72 2.28
CA PHE A 230 3.83 -14.64 2.71
C PHE A 230 3.61 -15.15 4.14
N LEU A 231 3.20 -14.29 5.07
CA LEU A 231 2.84 -14.71 6.43
C LEU A 231 1.64 -15.66 6.43
N SER A 232 0.62 -15.36 5.64
CA SER A 232 -0.57 -16.21 5.45
C SER A 232 -0.18 -17.56 4.85
N PHE A 233 0.70 -17.57 3.86
CA PHE A 233 1.24 -18.79 3.26
C PHE A 233 1.99 -19.67 4.29
N LEU A 234 2.66 -19.07 5.27
CA LEU A 234 3.31 -19.79 6.37
C LEU A 234 2.33 -20.20 7.50
N GLY A 235 1.03 -19.94 7.36
CA GLY A 235 0.02 -20.22 8.38
C GLY A 235 0.06 -19.23 9.55
N LEU A 236 0.79 -18.13 9.40
CA LEU A 236 0.89 -17.05 10.41
C LEU A 236 0.01 -15.85 10.07
N GLY A 237 -0.77 -15.92 9.00
CA GLY A 237 -1.64 -14.86 8.53
C GLY A 237 -3.05 -14.91 9.10
N VAL A 238 -4.00 -14.55 8.25
CA VAL A 238 -5.43 -14.56 8.54
C VAL A 238 -5.89 -15.98 8.86
N GLN A 239 -6.68 -16.13 9.92
CA GLN A 239 -7.21 -17.43 10.35
C GLN A 239 -8.65 -17.60 9.93
N GLU A 240 -9.08 -18.84 9.70
CA GLU A 240 -10.48 -19.17 9.43
C GLU A 240 -11.45 -18.69 10.54
N PRO A 241 -12.66 -18.27 10.19
CA PRO A 241 -13.30 -18.33 8.85
C PRO A 241 -12.86 -17.23 7.87
N ASP A 242 -12.18 -16.18 8.34
CA ASP A 242 -11.64 -15.14 7.48
C ASP A 242 -10.56 -15.69 6.54
N THR A 243 -10.37 -15.03 5.42
CA THR A 243 -9.37 -15.41 4.43
C THR A 243 -8.68 -14.19 3.82
N SER A 244 -7.53 -14.42 3.19
CA SER A 244 -6.81 -13.42 2.38
C SER A 244 -6.36 -14.08 1.08
N TRP A 245 -5.91 -13.29 0.10
CA TRP A 245 -5.34 -13.89 -1.11
C TRP A 245 -4.15 -14.79 -0.80
N GLY A 246 -3.31 -14.42 0.18
CA GLY A 246 -2.19 -15.25 0.61
C GLY A 246 -2.62 -16.58 1.23
N ALA A 247 -3.66 -16.58 2.06
CA ALA A 247 -4.23 -17.80 2.64
C ALA A 247 -4.83 -18.70 1.55
N LEU A 248 -5.60 -18.13 0.62
CA LEU A 248 -6.19 -18.87 -0.50
C LEU A 248 -5.11 -19.46 -1.44
N VAL A 249 -4.03 -18.73 -1.67
CA VAL A 249 -2.88 -19.24 -2.46
C VAL A 249 -2.22 -20.42 -1.74
N ASN A 250 -2.11 -20.39 -0.41
CA ASN A 250 -1.58 -21.51 0.37
C ASN A 250 -2.50 -22.75 0.30
N GLU A 251 -3.80 -22.55 0.52
CA GLU A 251 -4.81 -23.61 0.39
C GLU A 251 -4.77 -24.21 -1.02
N GLY A 252 -4.85 -23.37 -2.06
CA GLY A 252 -4.83 -23.81 -3.44
C GLY A 252 -3.51 -24.46 -3.89
N ALA A 253 -2.37 -24.13 -3.26
CA ALA A 253 -1.10 -24.80 -3.54
C ALA A 253 -1.09 -26.25 -3.03
N GLN A 254 -1.78 -26.53 -1.92
CA GLN A 254 -1.92 -27.87 -1.39
C GLN A 254 -2.84 -28.76 -2.26
N ASP A 255 -3.84 -28.13 -2.90
CA ASP A 255 -4.85 -28.82 -3.71
C ASP A 255 -4.57 -28.72 -5.22
N MET A 256 -3.39 -28.27 -5.63
CA MET A 256 -3.05 -27.96 -7.02
C MET A 256 -3.21 -29.14 -7.99
N GLU A 257 -3.02 -30.38 -7.52
CA GLU A 257 -3.15 -31.58 -8.35
C GLU A 257 -4.62 -31.94 -8.63
N SER A 258 -5.51 -31.68 -7.69
CA SER A 258 -6.94 -32.04 -7.77
C SER A 258 -7.83 -30.87 -8.22
N ALA A 259 -7.51 -29.65 -7.78
CA ALA A 259 -8.30 -28.45 -8.00
C ALA A 259 -7.40 -27.23 -8.35
N PRO A 260 -6.74 -27.22 -9.53
CA PRO A 260 -5.79 -26.15 -9.90
C PRO A 260 -6.41 -24.76 -9.93
N TRP A 261 -7.70 -24.64 -10.13
CA TRP A 261 -8.43 -23.36 -10.08
C TRP A 261 -8.37 -22.69 -8.70
N SER A 262 -8.25 -23.49 -7.62
CA SER A 262 -8.13 -22.99 -6.25
C SER A 262 -6.89 -22.13 -6.04
N LEU A 263 -5.81 -22.41 -6.77
CA LEU A 263 -4.60 -21.60 -6.80
C LEU A 263 -4.69 -20.46 -7.82
N LEU A 264 -5.17 -20.76 -9.05
CA LEU A 264 -5.06 -19.85 -10.19
C LEU A 264 -5.83 -18.55 -9.99
N PHE A 265 -7.08 -18.60 -9.48
CA PHE A 265 -7.89 -17.40 -9.33
C PHE A 265 -7.36 -16.46 -8.23
N PRO A 266 -7.13 -16.89 -6.98
CA PRO A 266 -6.57 -16.00 -5.96
C PRO A 266 -5.18 -15.47 -6.33
N ALA A 267 -4.30 -16.31 -6.90
CA ALA A 267 -2.98 -15.89 -7.34
C ALA A 267 -3.02 -14.86 -8.46
N SER A 268 -3.96 -14.98 -9.41
CA SER A 268 -4.14 -14.00 -10.49
C SER A 268 -4.63 -12.66 -9.97
N PHE A 269 -5.57 -12.63 -9.02
CA PHE A 269 -6.03 -11.41 -8.37
C PHE A 269 -4.92 -10.73 -7.57
N LEU A 270 -4.18 -11.51 -6.79
CA LEU A 270 -3.02 -11.03 -6.04
C LEU A 270 -1.97 -10.42 -6.98
N ALA A 271 -1.50 -11.19 -7.97
CA ALA A 271 -0.48 -10.74 -8.92
C ALA A 271 -0.93 -9.48 -9.67
N THR A 272 -2.16 -9.46 -10.20
CA THR A 272 -2.70 -8.31 -10.91
C THR A 272 -2.74 -7.07 -10.03
N THR A 273 -3.16 -7.21 -8.77
CA THR A 273 -3.20 -6.10 -7.80
C THR A 273 -1.79 -5.56 -7.52
N LEU A 274 -0.81 -6.43 -7.31
CA LEU A 274 0.59 -6.03 -7.09
C LEU A 274 1.15 -5.29 -8.31
N PHE A 275 0.90 -5.80 -9.53
CA PHE A 275 1.31 -5.12 -10.76
C PHE A 275 0.64 -3.75 -10.92
N CYS A 276 -0.66 -3.66 -10.64
CA CYS A 276 -1.37 -2.38 -10.71
C CYS A 276 -0.76 -1.33 -9.79
N PHE A 277 -0.50 -1.67 -8.52
CA PHE A 277 0.13 -0.74 -7.59
C PHE A 277 1.53 -0.31 -8.04
N ASN A 278 2.35 -1.22 -8.57
CA ASN A 278 3.68 -0.88 -9.08
C ASN A 278 3.59 0.08 -10.27
N PHE A 279 2.74 -0.20 -11.28
CA PHE A 279 2.58 0.72 -12.43
C PHE A 279 2.01 2.08 -12.04
N ILE A 280 1.11 2.14 -11.05
CA ILE A 280 0.60 3.40 -10.51
C ILE A 280 1.72 4.16 -9.80
N GLY A 281 2.53 3.46 -8.99
CA GLY A 281 3.67 4.05 -8.29
C GLY A 281 4.71 4.63 -9.23
N ASP A 282 5.11 3.87 -10.25
CA ASP A 282 6.05 4.31 -11.27
C ASP A 282 5.49 5.50 -12.06
N GLY A 283 4.23 5.42 -12.51
CA GLY A 283 3.56 6.53 -13.19
C GLY A 283 3.44 7.80 -12.34
N LEU A 284 3.22 7.66 -11.05
CA LEU A 284 3.18 8.79 -10.12
C LEU A 284 4.56 9.37 -9.88
N ARG A 285 5.58 8.53 -9.79
CA ARG A 285 6.98 8.94 -9.67
C ARG A 285 7.40 9.76 -10.88
N ASP A 286 7.16 9.27 -12.10
CA ASP A 286 7.47 9.97 -13.35
C ASP A 286 6.70 11.30 -13.44
N ALA A 287 5.43 11.31 -13.04
CA ALA A 287 4.59 12.50 -13.06
C ALA A 287 5.08 13.60 -12.10
N LEU A 288 5.70 13.23 -10.98
CA LEU A 288 6.18 14.13 -9.95
C LEU A 288 7.68 14.48 -10.08
N ASP A 289 8.43 13.84 -11.01
CA ASP A 289 9.85 14.14 -11.23
C ASP A 289 10.02 15.56 -11.80
N PRO A 290 10.79 16.44 -11.13
CA PRO A 290 11.03 17.81 -11.60
C PRO A 290 11.98 17.90 -12.80
N ARG A 291 12.70 16.83 -13.17
CA ARG A 291 13.70 16.84 -14.23
C ARG A 291 13.10 16.88 -15.64
N ASP A 292 11.83 16.53 -15.77
CA ASP A 292 11.08 16.54 -17.03
C ASP A 292 10.31 17.85 -17.30
N ARG A 293 10.76 18.95 -16.69
CA ARG A 293 10.15 20.28 -16.84
C ARG A 293 10.85 21.13 -17.86
#